data_a1e832ad812db17bfeeebe08d4e7cb5e
#
_entry.id   a1e832ad812db17bfeeebe08d4e7cb5e
#
_cell.length_a   1.000
_cell.length_b   1.000
_cell.length_c   1.000
_cell.angle_alpha   90.00
_cell.angle_beta   90.00
_cell.angle_gamma   90.00
#
_symmetry.space_group_name_H-M   'P 1'
#
loop_
_entity.id
_entity.type
_entity.pdbx_description
1 polymer ?
#
loop_
_entity_poly.entity_id
_entity_poly.type
_entity_poly.pdbx_seq_one_letter_code
_entity_poly.pdbx_strand_id
1 'polypeptide(L)'
;MRLFLPAALIAASLALGGTLSAQLNFPEIPFDAVELLTLPPNIHMGEAAGVATNSTGDIFVYTRTGTPRITTAGSRNVSHGGSRLFKFDRTGKFVREMGQGVYGFLQAQQVRVDPQDNIWIVDQMSTQVVKFDPDGSIQMVLSRKPEAMRVPELPMYPRPDTYALVPAERPEPTPEGGRGGLNDGRGAEGESFVRPTDVAWDSQGNIYVADGYGNARVAKFDRNGKWIMNWGKRGSAPGEFNVVHGIAIDAANNVYVADRDNKRIQVFDANGTFKTQFRNVGSPSAICMTPGPNQFLYVSNSNPPNNLDYDGEILKMTLDGRIVGKFGRAGHLLKEFGSTHEIDCRKENELLVGEVINWRIQKILLKPAQGTN
;
A
#
# COMPACT_ATOMS: atom_id res chain seq x y z
N MET A 1 9.36 -15.68 78.24
CA MET A 1 8.18 -15.54 77.40
C MET A 1 8.63 -14.78 76.14
N ARG A 2 8.97 -15.47 75.05
CA ARG A 2 9.40 -14.85 73.80
C ARG A 2 8.30 -15.09 72.75
N LEU A 3 7.69 -14.02 72.27
CA LEU A 3 6.70 -14.05 71.19
C LEU A 3 7.46 -14.18 69.84
N PHE A 4 7.09 -15.19 69.08
CA PHE A 4 7.42 -15.31 67.65
C PHE A 4 6.30 -14.71 66.83
N LEU A 5 6.62 -13.71 66.01
CA LEU A 5 5.75 -13.25 64.92
C LEU A 5 6.11 -14.06 63.63
N PRO A 6 5.12 -14.51 62.88
CA PRO A 6 5.38 -15.12 61.57
C PRO A 6 5.56 -14.05 60.48
N ALA A 7 6.60 -14.21 59.68
CA ALA A 7 6.83 -13.41 58.46
C ALA A 7 5.87 -13.87 57.37
N ALA A 8 5.03 -12.95 56.87
CA ALA A 8 4.21 -13.18 55.69
C ALA A 8 5.05 -12.98 54.42
N LEU A 9 5.23 -14.04 53.66
CA LEU A 9 5.78 -13.98 52.31
C LEU A 9 4.69 -13.43 51.35
N ILE A 10 4.92 -12.22 50.82
CA ILE A 10 4.14 -11.71 49.71
C ILE A 10 4.77 -12.24 48.43
N ALA A 11 4.09 -13.19 47.79
CA ALA A 11 4.42 -13.63 46.46
C ALA A 11 3.91 -12.59 45.43
N ALA A 12 4.83 -11.80 44.87
CA ALA A 12 4.52 -10.92 43.75
C ALA A 12 4.41 -11.76 42.47
N SER A 13 3.20 -12.04 42.00
CA SER A 13 2.94 -12.61 40.71
C SER A 13 3.19 -11.54 39.62
N LEU A 14 4.32 -11.65 38.91
CA LEU A 14 4.55 -10.94 37.67
C LEU A 14 3.55 -11.46 36.63
N ALA A 15 2.49 -10.72 36.40
CA ALA A 15 1.64 -10.90 35.23
C ALA A 15 2.45 -10.42 34.00
N LEU A 16 3.02 -11.34 33.25
CA LEU A 16 3.49 -11.11 31.89
C LEU A 16 2.23 -10.79 31.04
N GLY A 17 1.94 -9.50 30.91
CA GLY A 17 0.92 -8.99 29.99
C GLY A 17 1.42 -9.11 28.56
N GLY A 18 1.39 -10.32 27.99
CA GLY A 18 1.41 -10.48 26.54
C GLY A 18 0.14 -9.85 26.00
N THR A 19 0.24 -8.78 25.23
CA THR A 19 -0.87 -8.29 24.40
C THR A 19 -1.14 -9.36 23.35
N LEU A 20 -2.05 -10.29 23.67
CA LEU A 20 -2.69 -11.14 22.67
C LEU A 20 -3.36 -10.18 21.68
N SER A 21 -2.81 -10.06 20.48
CA SER A 21 -3.52 -9.50 19.35
C SER A 21 -4.83 -10.27 19.27
N ALA A 22 -5.96 -9.59 19.53
CA ALA A 22 -7.26 -10.23 19.45
C ALA A 22 -7.48 -10.63 18.00
N GLN A 23 -7.34 -11.91 17.71
CA GLN A 23 -7.60 -12.48 16.40
C GLN A 23 -9.04 -12.10 16.02
N LEU A 24 -9.20 -11.45 14.86
CA LEU A 24 -10.50 -11.01 14.39
C LEU A 24 -11.40 -12.24 14.19
N ASN A 25 -12.39 -12.42 15.05
CA ASN A 25 -13.24 -13.61 15.04
C ASN A 25 -14.47 -13.38 14.14
N PHE A 26 -14.27 -13.43 12.82
CA PHE A 26 -15.33 -13.33 11.82
C PHE A 26 -15.55 -14.68 11.13
N PRO A 27 -16.73 -14.89 10.50
CA PRO A 27 -16.99 -16.11 9.72
C PRO A 27 -15.90 -16.35 8.66
N GLU A 28 -15.45 -17.60 8.57
CA GLU A 28 -14.51 -17.99 7.52
C GLU A 28 -15.24 -18.17 6.18
N ILE A 29 -14.69 -17.58 5.11
CA ILE A 29 -15.16 -17.75 3.75
C ILE A 29 -14.33 -18.86 3.10
N PRO A 30 -14.90 -19.99 2.73
CA PRO A 30 -14.17 -21.05 2.02
C PRO A 30 -13.68 -20.55 0.66
N PHE A 31 -12.45 -20.92 0.28
CA PHE A 31 -11.86 -20.48 -0.99
C PHE A 31 -10.84 -21.50 -1.53
N ASP A 32 -10.56 -21.38 -2.82
CA ASP A 32 -9.42 -22.01 -3.46
C ASP A 32 -8.41 -20.95 -3.88
N ALA A 33 -7.13 -21.35 -3.97
CA ALA A 33 -6.05 -20.50 -4.41
C ALA A 33 -5.16 -21.23 -5.42
N VAL A 34 -4.70 -20.51 -6.43
CA VAL A 34 -3.74 -21.00 -7.41
C VAL A 34 -2.69 -19.91 -7.72
N GLU A 35 -1.47 -20.34 -8.01
CA GLU A 35 -0.48 -19.48 -8.66
C GLU A 35 -0.74 -19.49 -10.15
N LEU A 36 -1.18 -18.36 -10.69
CA LEU A 36 -1.65 -18.26 -12.06
C LEU A 36 -0.53 -17.85 -13.04
N LEU A 37 0.43 -17.05 -12.57
CA LEU A 37 1.34 -16.35 -13.48
C LEU A 37 2.56 -17.20 -13.84
N THR A 38 2.90 -17.20 -15.14
CA THR A 38 4.07 -17.88 -15.66
C THR A 38 5.00 -16.88 -16.33
N LEU A 39 6.23 -16.79 -15.82
CA LEU A 39 7.29 -15.95 -16.35
C LEU A 39 8.29 -16.77 -17.19
N PRO A 40 8.95 -16.18 -18.19
CA PRO A 40 10.11 -16.78 -18.84
C PRO A 40 11.23 -17.09 -17.83
N PRO A 41 12.07 -18.12 -18.08
CA PRO A 41 13.07 -18.57 -17.12
C PRO A 41 14.11 -17.51 -16.70
N ASN A 42 14.30 -16.48 -17.51
CA ASN A 42 15.25 -15.39 -17.28
C ASN A 42 14.63 -14.14 -16.64
N ILE A 43 13.35 -14.21 -16.28
CA ILE A 43 12.63 -13.11 -15.63
C ILE A 43 12.14 -13.58 -14.26
N HIS A 44 12.43 -12.80 -13.23
CA HIS A 44 11.97 -13.06 -11.87
C HIS A 44 10.94 -12.01 -11.45
N MET A 45 9.90 -12.43 -10.75
CA MET A 45 8.82 -11.55 -10.26
C MET A 45 9.36 -10.48 -9.31
N GLY A 46 10.13 -10.88 -8.31
CA GLY A 46 10.43 -10.01 -7.18
C GLY A 46 9.21 -9.76 -6.29
N GLU A 47 9.28 -8.75 -5.43
CA GLU A 47 8.16 -8.37 -4.57
C GLU A 47 6.97 -7.88 -5.42
N ALA A 48 5.86 -8.59 -5.40
CA ALA A 48 4.66 -8.21 -6.13
C ALA A 48 3.90 -7.11 -5.37
N ALA A 49 4.24 -5.86 -5.65
CA ALA A 49 3.71 -4.70 -4.94
C ALA A 49 2.30 -4.31 -5.42
N GLY A 50 2.00 -4.47 -6.70
CA GLY A 50 0.69 -4.16 -7.26
C GLY A 50 0.23 -5.21 -8.27
N VAL A 51 -1.08 -5.44 -8.34
CA VAL A 51 -1.74 -6.28 -9.34
C VAL A 51 -3.08 -5.67 -9.74
N ALA A 52 -3.37 -5.64 -11.03
CA ALA A 52 -4.65 -5.17 -11.57
C ALA A 52 -5.01 -5.90 -12.86
N THR A 53 -6.31 -5.95 -13.17
CA THR A 53 -6.81 -6.52 -14.43
C THR A 53 -7.52 -5.45 -15.26
N ASN A 54 -7.49 -5.58 -16.59
CA ASN A 54 -8.28 -4.75 -17.49
C ASN A 54 -9.62 -5.44 -17.85
N SER A 55 -10.41 -4.79 -18.71
CA SER A 55 -11.73 -5.29 -19.14
C SER A 55 -11.66 -6.62 -19.92
N THR A 56 -10.53 -6.90 -20.60
CA THR A 56 -10.30 -8.15 -21.34
C THR A 56 -9.77 -9.28 -20.46
N GLY A 57 -9.41 -8.97 -19.21
CA GLY A 57 -8.85 -9.92 -18.24
C GLY A 57 -7.33 -10.03 -18.31
N ASP A 58 -6.64 -9.19 -19.09
CA ASP A 58 -5.18 -9.12 -19.02
C ASP A 58 -4.76 -8.63 -17.64
N ILE A 59 -3.64 -9.17 -17.15
CA ILE A 59 -3.15 -8.93 -15.80
C ILE A 59 -1.90 -8.08 -15.85
N PHE A 60 -1.85 -7.05 -15.03
CA PHE A 60 -0.70 -6.17 -14.86
C PHE A 60 -0.12 -6.36 -13.48
N VAL A 61 1.20 -6.50 -13.38
CA VAL A 61 1.90 -6.67 -12.10
C VAL A 61 3.05 -5.69 -12.03
N TYR A 62 3.02 -4.82 -11.04
CA TYR A 62 4.11 -3.87 -10.76
C TYR A 62 4.94 -4.40 -9.60
N THR A 63 6.22 -4.65 -9.87
CA THR A 63 7.08 -5.41 -8.96
C THR A 63 8.35 -4.66 -8.60
N ARG A 64 8.92 -5.00 -7.43
CA ARG A 64 10.26 -4.60 -7.00
C ARG A 64 11.21 -5.75 -7.27
N THR A 65 12.13 -5.55 -8.18
CA THR A 65 13.07 -6.60 -8.63
C THR A 65 14.41 -6.59 -7.89
N GLY A 66 14.52 -5.76 -6.85
CA GLY A 66 15.70 -5.77 -5.98
C GLY A 66 16.96 -5.26 -6.67
N THR A 67 17.02 -3.99 -7.04
CA THR A 67 18.29 -3.39 -7.42
C THR A 67 19.12 -3.11 -6.17
N PRO A 68 20.40 -3.50 -6.13
CA PRO A 68 21.28 -3.13 -5.03
C PRO A 68 21.29 -1.60 -4.90
N ARG A 69 21.09 -1.11 -3.69
CA ARG A 69 21.27 0.31 -3.39
C ARG A 69 22.74 0.65 -3.58
N ILE A 70 23.07 1.35 -4.63
CA ILE A 70 24.40 1.91 -4.79
C ILE A 70 24.43 3.24 -4.05
N THR A 71 25.15 3.27 -2.94
CA THR A 71 25.46 4.53 -2.25
C THR A 71 26.70 5.12 -2.87
N THR A 72 26.55 6.13 -3.72
CA THR A 72 27.70 6.88 -4.23
C THR A 72 28.03 8.02 -3.28
N ALA A 73 29.28 8.04 -2.79
CA ALA A 73 29.88 9.14 -2.04
C ALA A 73 29.04 9.70 -0.86
N GLY A 74 28.48 8.82 -0.03
CA GLY A 74 27.96 9.18 1.30
C GLY A 74 26.65 9.96 1.36
N SER A 75 26.07 10.46 0.26
CA SER A 75 24.90 11.35 0.35
C SER A 75 23.76 11.11 -0.66
N ARG A 76 23.92 10.26 -1.65
CA ARG A 76 22.86 9.96 -2.60
C ARG A 76 22.69 8.47 -2.81
N ASN A 77 21.51 7.95 -2.44
CA ASN A 77 21.09 6.65 -2.93
C ASN A 77 20.69 6.81 -4.40
N VAL A 78 21.48 6.29 -5.30
CA VAL A 78 21.12 6.20 -6.72
C VAL A 78 20.52 4.82 -6.95
N SER A 79 19.21 4.77 -7.13
CA SER A 79 18.50 3.56 -7.51
C SER A 79 18.22 3.65 -9.01
N HIS A 80 18.75 2.73 -9.81
CA HIS A 80 18.39 2.58 -11.20
C HIS A 80 17.49 1.36 -11.37
N GLY A 81 16.25 1.57 -11.86
CA GLY A 81 15.43 0.51 -12.40
C GLY A 81 15.06 -0.62 -11.43
N GLY A 82 14.77 -0.30 -10.15
CA GLY A 82 14.37 -1.30 -9.15
C GLY A 82 12.95 -1.84 -9.32
N SER A 83 12.18 -1.34 -10.29
CA SER A 83 10.80 -1.73 -10.50
C SER A 83 10.52 -2.08 -11.95
N ARG A 84 9.62 -3.02 -12.17
CA ARG A 84 9.21 -3.49 -13.50
C ARG A 84 7.70 -3.66 -13.55
N LEU A 85 7.11 -3.34 -14.70
CA LEU A 85 5.69 -3.54 -14.97
C LEU A 85 5.53 -4.66 -16.00
N PHE A 86 4.92 -5.77 -15.57
CA PHE A 86 4.67 -6.92 -16.43
C PHE A 86 3.22 -6.97 -16.87
N LYS A 87 3.01 -7.33 -18.12
CA LYS A 87 1.70 -7.70 -18.68
C LYS A 87 1.63 -9.20 -18.92
N PHE A 88 0.55 -9.82 -18.43
CA PHE A 88 0.18 -11.20 -18.70
C PHE A 88 -1.18 -11.23 -19.38
N ASP A 89 -1.46 -12.26 -20.14
CA ASP A 89 -2.79 -12.51 -20.65
C ASP A 89 -3.71 -13.06 -19.54
N ARG A 90 -5.00 -13.18 -19.85
CA ARG A 90 -6.03 -13.69 -18.91
C ARG A 90 -5.77 -15.11 -18.40
N THR A 91 -4.90 -15.88 -19.06
CA THR A 91 -4.50 -17.22 -18.62
C THR A 91 -3.30 -17.22 -17.69
N GLY A 92 -2.68 -16.05 -17.48
CA GLY A 92 -1.48 -15.86 -16.66
C GLY A 92 -0.17 -16.08 -17.43
N LYS A 93 -0.22 -16.20 -18.75
CA LYS A 93 1.00 -16.30 -19.59
C LYS A 93 1.60 -14.91 -19.81
N PHE A 94 2.91 -14.80 -19.59
CA PHE A 94 3.66 -13.56 -19.85
C PHE A 94 3.51 -13.09 -21.30
N VAL A 95 3.19 -11.82 -21.48
CA VAL A 95 3.07 -11.16 -22.77
C VAL A 95 4.27 -10.27 -23.03
N ARG A 96 4.52 -9.31 -22.14
CA ARG A 96 5.63 -8.34 -22.28
C ARG A 96 5.88 -7.59 -20.98
N GLU A 97 7.03 -6.95 -20.91
CA GLU A 97 7.30 -5.86 -19.98
C GLU A 97 6.85 -4.53 -20.60
N MET A 98 6.29 -3.66 -19.77
CA MET A 98 5.83 -2.33 -20.15
C MET A 98 6.68 -1.26 -19.47
N GLY A 99 6.82 -0.10 -20.10
CA GLY A 99 7.55 1.03 -19.53
C GLY A 99 9.06 0.76 -19.35
N GLN A 100 9.65 -0.12 -20.14
CA GLN A 100 11.10 -0.39 -20.12
C GLN A 100 11.88 0.91 -20.34
N GLY A 101 12.80 1.23 -19.43
CA GLY A 101 13.60 2.46 -19.50
C GLY A 101 12.86 3.74 -19.08
N VAL A 102 11.62 3.65 -18.60
CA VAL A 102 10.92 4.79 -18.04
C VAL A 102 11.65 5.28 -16.79
N TYR A 103 12.04 6.54 -16.81
CA TYR A 103 12.59 7.21 -15.63
C TYR A 103 11.49 7.34 -14.57
N GLY A 104 11.73 6.83 -13.40
CA GLY A 104 10.76 6.89 -12.31
C GLY A 104 10.26 5.53 -11.82
N PHE A 105 10.69 4.41 -12.44
CA PHE A 105 10.43 3.07 -11.93
C PHE A 105 11.48 2.69 -10.87
N LEU A 106 11.38 3.30 -9.68
CA LEU A 106 12.38 3.17 -8.62
C LEU A 106 11.95 2.22 -7.50
N GLN A 107 10.71 2.36 -7.02
CA GLN A 107 10.13 1.49 -6.00
C GLN A 107 8.63 1.34 -6.25
N ALA A 108 8.27 0.22 -6.86
CA ALA A 108 6.89 -0.14 -7.13
C ALA A 108 6.04 -0.07 -5.85
N GLN A 109 4.92 0.63 -5.93
CA GLN A 109 3.99 0.71 -4.83
C GLN A 109 2.64 0.16 -5.23
N GLN A 110 2.10 0.56 -6.41
CA GLN A 110 0.79 0.13 -6.84
C GLN A 110 0.64 0.13 -8.36
N VAL A 111 -0.22 -0.74 -8.90
CA VAL A 111 -0.78 -0.64 -10.24
C VAL A 111 -2.30 -0.72 -10.18
N ARG A 112 -2.97 0.15 -10.92
CA ARG A 112 -4.43 0.17 -11.08
C ARG A 112 -4.78 0.23 -12.56
N VAL A 113 -6.00 -0.20 -12.91
CA VAL A 113 -6.55 -0.05 -14.27
C VAL A 113 -7.87 0.70 -14.17
N ASP A 114 -7.95 1.83 -14.87
CA ASP A 114 -9.14 2.68 -14.87
C ASP A 114 -10.26 2.07 -15.76
N PRO A 115 -11.49 2.62 -15.72
CA PRO A 115 -12.60 2.12 -16.53
C PRO A 115 -12.38 2.20 -18.06
N GLN A 116 -11.39 2.94 -18.53
CA GLN A 116 -10.98 3.07 -19.93
C GLN A 116 -9.80 2.18 -20.28
N ASP A 117 -9.46 1.23 -19.40
CA ASP A 117 -8.33 0.31 -19.52
C ASP A 117 -6.94 0.98 -19.54
N ASN A 118 -6.83 2.23 -19.11
CA ASN A 118 -5.52 2.83 -18.90
C ASN A 118 -4.87 2.24 -17.64
N ILE A 119 -3.56 2.03 -17.72
CA ILE A 119 -2.77 1.46 -16.65
C ILE A 119 -2.11 2.59 -15.86
N TRP A 120 -2.34 2.61 -14.56
CA TRP A 120 -1.78 3.60 -13.67
C TRP A 120 -0.80 2.93 -12.71
N ILE A 121 0.40 3.47 -12.63
CA ILE A 121 1.37 3.03 -11.62
C ILE A 121 1.63 4.13 -10.61
N VAL A 122 1.82 3.72 -9.38
CA VAL A 122 2.28 4.59 -8.29
C VAL A 122 3.67 4.12 -7.90
N ASP A 123 4.66 5.01 -8.03
CA ASP A 123 6.02 4.73 -7.59
C ASP A 123 6.36 5.57 -6.36
N GLN A 124 6.71 4.88 -5.29
CA GLN A 124 6.90 5.50 -3.98
C GLN A 124 8.16 6.37 -3.93
N MET A 125 9.26 5.92 -4.54
CA MET A 125 10.54 6.64 -4.43
C MET A 125 10.72 7.73 -5.46
N SER A 126 10.21 7.55 -6.67
CA SER A 126 10.18 8.64 -7.66
C SER A 126 9.14 9.69 -7.31
N THR A 127 8.23 9.36 -6.37
CA THR A 127 7.13 10.24 -5.94
C THR A 127 6.18 10.61 -7.06
N GLN A 128 5.94 9.69 -7.98
CA GLN A 128 5.14 9.93 -9.19
C GLN A 128 3.96 8.96 -9.31
N VAL A 129 2.92 9.42 -9.99
CA VAL A 129 1.86 8.58 -10.54
C VAL A 129 1.88 8.71 -12.05
N VAL A 130 2.02 7.60 -12.76
CA VAL A 130 2.14 7.58 -14.22
C VAL A 130 0.97 6.83 -14.83
N LYS A 131 0.30 7.46 -15.79
CA LYS A 131 -0.78 6.86 -16.59
C LYS A 131 -0.23 6.43 -17.94
N PHE A 132 -0.46 5.17 -18.28
CA PHE A 132 -0.25 4.63 -19.62
C PHE A 132 -1.59 4.37 -20.30
N ASP A 133 -1.64 4.51 -21.62
CA ASP A 133 -2.74 3.93 -22.39
C ASP A 133 -2.63 2.39 -22.46
N PRO A 134 -3.66 1.70 -23.00
CA PRO A 134 -3.62 0.23 -23.12
C PRO A 134 -2.44 -0.30 -23.96
N ASP A 135 -1.89 0.53 -24.86
CA ASP A 135 -0.76 0.17 -25.70
C ASP A 135 0.59 0.36 -25.00
N GLY A 136 0.61 1.08 -23.86
CA GLY A 136 1.78 1.33 -23.04
C GLY A 136 2.50 2.65 -23.29
N SER A 137 1.84 3.59 -23.98
CA SER A 137 2.36 4.95 -24.13
C SER A 137 1.99 5.81 -22.93
N ILE A 138 2.92 6.63 -22.43
CA ILE A 138 2.67 7.52 -21.29
C ILE A 138 1.71 8.64 -21.72
N GLN A 139 0.58 8.75 -21.01
CA GLN A 139 -0.45 9.77 -21.24
C GLN A 139 -0.39 10.90 -20.22
N MET A 140 0.04 10.59 -18.98
CA MET A 140 0.07 11.57 -17.90
C MET A 140 1.11 11.19 -16.86
N VAL A 141 1.75 12.20 -16.26
CA VAL A 141 2.63 12.03 -15.08
C VAL A 141 2.24 13.09 -14.06
N LEU A 142 1.71 12.65 -12.92
CA LEU A 142 1.45 13.53 -11.77
C LEU A 142 2.70 13.65 -10.91
N SER A 143 2.92 14.83 -10.33
CA SER A 143 4.11 15.18 -9.53
C SER A 143 5.41 15.09 -10.33
N ARG A 144 5.34 15.33 -11.65
CA ARG A 144 6.54 15.47 -12.47
C ARG A 144 7.33 16.67 -11.95
N LYS A 145 8.57 16.42 -11.57
CA LYS A 145 9.47 17.50 -11.21
C LYS A 145 9.83 18.29 -12.46
N PRO A 146 9.63 19.61 -12.50
CA PRO A 146 10.10 20.43 -13.62
C PRO A 146 11.60 20.23 -13.81
N GLU A 147 12.05 20.10 -15.04
CA GLU A 147 13.49 19.98 -15.38
C GLU A 147 14.32 21.18 -14.85
N ALA A 148 13.63 22.30 -14.60
CA ALA A 148 14.21 23.55 -14.08
C ALA A 148 14.05 23.71 -12.55
N MET A 149 13.72 22.65 -11.78
CA MET A 149 13.80 22.77 -10.34
C MET A 149 15.24 23.14 -9.96
N ARG A 150 15.43 24.32 -9.39
CA ARG A 150 16.66 24.64 -8.68
C ARG A 150 16.86 23.54 -7.66
N VAL A 151 17.84 22.67 -7.90
CA VAL A 151 18.36 21.82 -6.84
C VAL A 151 18.73 22.80 -5.74
N PRO A 152 18.16 22.69 -4.52
CA PRO A 152 18.63 23.52 -3.42
C PRO A 152 20.16 23.41 -3.43
N GLU A 153 20.85 24.53 -3.48
CA GLU A 153 22.29 24.51 -3.29
C GLU A 153 22.48 23.88 -1.92
N LEU A 154 22.83 22.61 -1.92
CA LEU A 154 23.33 21.98 -0.70
C LEU A 154 24.52 22.87 -0.33
N PRO A 155 24.61 23.34 0.95
CA PRO A 155 25.77 24.05 1.38
C PRO A 155 26.98 23.28 0.88
N MET A 156 27.76 23.90 0.00
CA MET A 156 29.00 23.30 -0.46
C MET A 156 29.83 23.12 0.80
N TYR A 157 29.85 21.91 1.31
CA TYR A 157 30.87 21.55 2.27
C TYR A 157 32.19 21.91 1.62
N PRO A 158 33.02 22.82 2.22
CA PRO A 158 34.34 23.03 1.70
C PRO A 158 34.98 21.66 1.51
N ARG A 159 35.44 21.36 0.31
CA ARG A 159 36.21 20.13 0.08
C ARG A 159 37.35 20.16 1.07
N PRO A 160 37.41 19.21 2.01
CA PRO A 160 38.62 19.11 2.81
C PRO A 160 39.72 18.68 1.83
N ASP A 161 40.76 19.50 1.71
CA ASP A 161 41.96 19.14 0.95
C ASP A 161 42.73 17.96 1.59
N THR A 162 42.16 17.38 2.62
CA THR A 162 42.66 16.16 3.26
C THR A 162 41.51 15.20 3.49
N TYR A 163 41.69 13.96 3.04
CA TYR A 163 40.85 12.82 3.39
C TYR A 163 41.01 12.45 4.88
N ALA A 164 40.75 13.38 5.78
CA ALA A 164 40.54 13.04 7.15
C ALA A 164 39.17 12.36 7.25
N LEU A 165 39.15 11.07 7.58
CA LEU A 165 37.95 10.37 7.99
C LEU A 165 37.45 11.01 9.28
N VAL A 166 36.70 12.11 9.16
CA VAL A 166 35.91 12.60 10.26
C VAL A 166 34.78 11.60 10.43
N PRO A 167 34.62 10.93 11.58
CA PRO A 167 33.44 10.15 11.84
C PRO A 167 32.24 11.07 11.64
N ALA A 168 31.35 10.75 10.71
CA ALA A 168 30.09 11.45 10.58
C ALA A 168 29.37 11.28 11.93
N GLU A 169 29.32 12.34 12.73
CA GLU A 169 28.40 12.41 13.84
C GLU A 169 27.02 12.13 13.26
N ARG A 170 26.48 10.96 13.59
CA ARG A 170 25.05 10.69 13.30
C ARG A 170 24.29 11.78 14.03
N PRO A 171 23.41 12.52 13.32
CA PRO A 171 22.46 13.34 14.03
C PRO A 171 21.75 12.44 15.03
N GLU A 172 21.71 12.84 16.28
CA GLU A 172 20.92 12.15 17.31
C GLU A 172 19.53 11.88 16.74
N PRO A 173 19.00 10.63 16.87
CA PRO A 173 17.66 10.35 16.41
C PRO A 173 16.71 11.25 17.21
N THR A 174 16.02 12.13 16.52
CA THR A 174 14.93 12.88 17.14
C THR A 174 13.95 11.88 17.76
N PRO A 175 13.47 12.09 19.00
CA PRO A 175 12.67 11.11 19.75
C PRO A 175 11.31 10.75 19.13
N GLU A 176 10.94 11.33 18.02
CA GLU A 176 9.71 11.01 17.29
C GLU A 176 10.07 10.31 15.99
N GLY A 177 10.12 8.98 16.12
CA GLY A 177 10.54 8.04 15.12
C GLY A 177 9.69 8.01 13.86
N GLY A 178 10.17 8.57 12.84
CA GLY A 178 9.74 8.27 11.50
C GLY A 178 10.98 8.10 10.63
N ARG A 179 11.11 7.01 9.97
CA ARG A 179 12.19 6.73 9.03
C ARG A 179 12.43 7.90 8.08
N GLY A 180 13.54 8.62 8.28
CA GLY A 180 14.10 9.58 7.34
C GLY A 180 13.37 10.92 7.30
N GLY A 181 13.86 11.90 8.10
CA GLY A 181 13.43 13.26 8.11
C GLY A 181 13.37 13.89 6.73
N LEU A 182 12.18 14.27 6.34
CA LEU A 182 11.83 15.34 5.41
C LEU A 182 10.33 15.66 5.48
N ASN A 183 9.53 14.96 6.31
CA ASN A 183 8.10 15.20 6.36
C ASN A 183 7.58 15.03 7.77
N ASP A 184 7.17 16.11 8.36
CA ASP A 184 6.48 16.15 9.64
C ASP A 184 4.99 15.76 9.53
N GLY A 185 4.56 15.28 8.34
CA GLY A 185 3.20 14.86 8.07
C GLY A 185 2.15 15.96 8.17
N ARG A 186 2.53 17.22 7.94
CA ARG A 186 1.60 18.35 8.03
C ARG A 186 0.55 18.43 6.92
N GLY A 187 0.58 17.50 5.93
CA GLY A 187 -0.34 17.53 4.81
C GLY A 187 -0.05 18.68 3.88
N ALA A 188 1.11 18.63 3.20
CA ALA A 188 1.49 19.66 2.25
C ALA A 188 0.38 19.96 1.25
N GLU A 189 0.15 21.21 0.91
CA GLU A 189 -0.72 21.60 -0.20
C GLU A 189 0.02 21.45 -1.53
N GLY A 190 -0.76 21.32 -2.62
CA GLY A 190 -0.25 21.33 -3.97
C GLY A 190 -0.08 19.96 -4.59
N GLU A 191 0.50 19.94 -5.79
CA GLU A 191 0.55 18.79 -6.69
C GLU A 191 1.75 17.84 -6.46
N SER A 192 2.68 18.17 -5.58
CA SER A 192 3.87 17.35 -5.34
C SER A 192 3.63 16.32 -4.27
N PHE A 193 3.96 15.05 -4.55
CA PHE A 193 3.82 13.96 -3.60
C PHE A 193 5.10 13.71 -2.80
N VAL A 194 4.90 13.05 -1.65
CA VAL A 194 5.99 12.50 -0.87
C VAL A 194 5.67 11.07 -0.45
N ARG A 195 6.15 10.14 -1.25
CA ARG A 195 5.91 8.69 -1.11
C ARG A 195 4.43 8.32 -1.24
N PRO A 196 3.81 8.55 -2.42
CA PRO A 196 2.44 8.14 -2.69
C PRO A 196 2.30 6.62 -2.64
N THR A 197 1.08 6.16 -2.38
CA THR A 197 0.81 4.75 -2.13
C THR A 197 -0.21 4.15 -3.08
N ASP A 198 -1.27 4.90 -3.45
CA ASP A 198 -2.35 4.35 -4.27
C ASP A 198 -3.08 5.45 -5.05
N VAL A 199 -3.91 5.04 -6.02
CA VAL A 199 -4.71 5.95 -6.87
C VAL A 199 -6.10 5.36 -7.13
N ALA A 200 -7.14 6.23 -7.15
CA ALA A 200 -8.50 5.86 -7.49
C ALA A 200 -9.21 7.00 -8.25
N TRP A 201 -10.38 6.72 -8.83
CA TRP A 201 -11.14 7.69 -9.63
C TRP A 201 -12.61 7.70 -9.23
N ASP A 202 -13.22 8.88 -9.27
CA ASP A 202 -14.67 9.02 -9.16
C ASP A 202 -15.38 8.85 -10.53
N SER A 203 -16.71 8.86 -10.51
CA SER A 203 -17.53 8.71 -11.71
C SER A 203 -17.37 9.85 -12.74
N GLN A 204 -16.78 10.98 -12.33
CA GLN A 204 -16.48 12.12 -13.19
C GLN A 204 -15.07 12.05 -13.79
N GLY A 205 -14.29 11.06 -13.37
CA GLY A 205 -12.89 10.86 -13.76
C GLY A 205 -11.91 11.73 -12.98
N ASN A 206 -12.33 12.38 -11.88
CA ASN A 206 -11.36 13.02 -10.99
C ASN A 206 -10.47 11.95 -10.35
N ILE A 207 -9.20 12.29 -10.17
CA ILE A 207 -8.15 11.41 -9.71
C ILE A 207 -7.89 11.70 -8.25
N TYR A 208 -7.84 10.65 -7.43
CA TYR A 208 -7.52 10.74 -6.00
C TYR A 208 -6.26 9.93 -5.73
N VAL A 209 -5.26 10.58 -5.15
CA VAL A 209 -3.97 9.96 -4.82
C VAL A 209 -3.79 9.90 -3.32
N ALA A 210 -3.57 8.70 -2.81
CA ALA A 210 -3.13 8.47 -1.45
C ALA A 210 -1.64 8.84 -1.33
N ASP A 211 -1.34 9.98 -0.72
CA ASP A 211 0.04 10.47 -0.52
C ASP A 211 0.44 10.24 0.95
N GLY A 212 0.65 8.96 1.28
CA GLY A 212 0.49 8.45 2.64
C GLY A 212 1.73 8.43 3.51
N TYR A 213 2.89 8.02 3.01
CA TYR A 213 4.07 7.83 3.88
C TYR A 213 4.69 9.14 4.36
N GLY A 214 4.70 10.15 3.50
CA GLY A 214 5.28 11.44 3.84
C GLY A 214 4.24 12.48 4.26
N ASN A 215 3.25 12.74 3.43
CA ASN A 215 2.31 13.84 3.61
C ASN A 215 1.07 13.48 4.45
N ALA A 216 0.76 12.20 4.63
CA ALA A 216 -0.43 11.74 5.38
C ALA A 216 -1.73 12.41 4.88
N ARG A 217 -1.96 12.41 3.57
CA ARG A 217 -3.08 13.11 2.92
C ARG A 217 -3.66 12.31 1.76
N VAL A 218 -4.83 12.72 1.31
CA VAL A 218 -5.38 12.40 -0.02
C VAL A 218 -5.35 13.66 -0.87
N ALA A 219 -4.79 13.59 -2.08
CA ALA A 219 -4.76 14.69 -3.03
C ALA A 219 -5.72 14.40 -4.19
N LYS A 220 -6.54 15.40 -4.56
CA LYS A 220 -7.53 15.31 -5.64
C LYS A 220 -7.11 16.16 -6.82
N PHE A 221 -7.22 15.59 -8.01
CA PHE A 221 -6.96 16.22 -9.30
C PHE A 221 -8.18 16.07 -10.20
N ASP A 222 -8.32 16.95 -11.18
CA ASP A 222 -9.28 16.75 -12.26
C ASP A 222 -8.82 15.62 -13.21
N ARG A 223 -9.68 15.25 -14.16
CA ARG A 223 -9.38 14.21 -15.16
C ARG A 223 -8.17 14.52 -16.05
N ASN A 224 -7.74 15.78 -16.11
CA ASN A 224 -6.61 16.24 -16.92
C ASN A 224 -5.32 16.34 -16.08
N GLY A 225 -5.37 15.96 -14.79
CA GLY A 225 -4.22 16.00 -13.88
C GLY A 225 -3.96 17.36 -13.25
N LYS A 226 -4.91 18.32 -13.33
CA LYS A 226 -4.81 19.59 -12.63
C LYS A 226 -5.22 19.41 -11.16
N TRP A 227 -4.36 19.82 -10.25
CA TRP A 227 -4.65 19.78 -8.82
C TRP A 227 -5.88 20.63 -8.46
N ILE A 228 -6.74 20.06 -7.62
CA ILE A 228 -7.97 20.71 -7.13
C ILE A 228 -7.82 21.02 -5.63
N MET A 229 -7.55 20.02 -4.82
CA MET A 229 -7.48 20.13 -3.36
C MET A 229 -6.78 18.92 -2.73
N ASN A 230 -6.54 19.00 -1.44
CA ASN A 230 -6.21 17.84 -0.62
C ASN A 230 -6.84 17.95 0.77
N TRP A 231 -6.89 16.83 1.48
CA TRP A 231 -7.28 16.78 2.88
C TRP A 231 -6.45 15.76 3.65
N GLY A 232 -6.47 15.91 4.96
CA GLY A 232 -5.71 15.08 5.88
C GLY A 232 -4.39 15.68 6.30
N LYS A 233 -3.90 15.20 7.41
CA LYS A 233 -2.60 15.49 8.01
C LYS A 233 -2.24 14.33 8.94
N ARG A 234 -1.00 14.28 9.41
CA ARG A 234 -0.59 13.25 10.36
C ARG A 234 -1.33 13.38 11.69
N GLY A 235 -1.85 12.24 12.17
CA GLY A 235 -2.56 12.14 13.43
C GLY A 235 -3.50 10.94 13.51
N SER A 236 -4.34 10.90 14.53
CA SER A 236 -5.28 9.79 14.79
C SER A 236 -6.74 10.21 14.97
N ALA A 237 -7.04 11.52 14.96
CA ALA A 237 -8.42 12.00 14.98
C ALA A 237 -9.14 11.69 13.66
N PRO A 238 -10.49 11.80 13.60
CA PRO A 238 -11.23 11.73 12.36
C PRO A 238 -10.70 12.77 11.35
N GLY A 239 -10.41 12.33 10.11
CA GLY A 239 -9.80 13.17 9.07
C GLY A 239 -8.28 13.32 9.15
N GLU A 240 -7.64 12.79 10.20
CA GLU A 240 -6.18 12.66 10.28
C GLU A 240 -5.75 11.25 9.91
N PHE A 241 -4.49 11.07 9.51
CA PHE A 241 -3.97 9.79 9.02
C PHE A 241 -2.61 9.45 9.61
N ASN A 242 -2.37 8.14 9.74
CA ASN A 242 -1.03 7.60 9.97
C ASN A 242 -0.74 6.51 8.95
N VAL A 243 -0.08 6.90 7.85
CA VAL A 243 0.16 6.10 6.65
C VAL A 243 -1.14 5.75 5.92
N VAL A 244 -1.63 6.67 5.09
CA VAL A 244 -2.62 6.35 4.05
C VAL A 244 -2.00 5.34 3.10
N HIS A 245 -2.52 4.11 3.01
CA HIS A 245 -1.87 3.07 2.20
C HIS A 245 -2.68 2.63 0.99
N GLY A 246 -3.99 2.59 1.10
CA GLY A 246 -4.90 2.24 0.01
C GLY A 246 -6.05 3.24 -0.09
N ILE A 247 -6.63 3.37 -1.29
CA ILE A 247 -7.78 4.22 -1.56
C ILE A 247 -8.73 3.52 -2.55
N ALA A 248 -10.02 3.58 -2.28
CA ALA A 248 -11.06 3.09 -3.16
C ALA A 248 -12.26 4.04 -3.16
N ILE A 249 -13.03 4.05 -4.25
CA ILE A 249 -14.18 4.94 -4.41
C ILE A 249 -15.40 4.10 -4.80
N ASP A 250 -16.53 4.33 -4.11
CA ASP A 250 -17.78 3.63 -4.40
C ASP A 250 -18.60 4.32 -5.53
N ALA A 251 -19.67 3.66 -5.95
CA ALA A 251 -20.55 4.17 -7.00
C ALA A 251 -21.26 5.49 -6.63
N ALA A 252 -21.32 5.84 -5.35
CA ALA A 252 -21.84 7.11 -4.84
C ALA A 252 -20.74 8.18 -4.70
N ASN A 253 -19.52 7.92 -5.14
CA ASN A 253 -18.33 8.76 -5.03
C ASN A 253 -17.88 9.00 -3.56
N ASN A 254 -18.19 8.10 -2.63
CA ASN A 254 -17.56 8.13 -1.34
C ASN A 254 -16.15 7.56 -1.44
N VAL A 255 -15.21 8.19 -0.74
CA VAL A 255 -13.78 7.86 -0.75
C VAL A 255 -13.44 7.07 0.49
N TYR A 256 -13.02 5.81 0.32
CA TYR A 256 -12.58 4.91 1.37
C TYR A 256 -11.07 4.93 1.45
N VAL A 257 -10.54 5.20 2.61
CA VAL A 257 -9.09 5.40 2.83
C VAL A 257 -8.60 4.40 3.87
N ALA A 258 -7.64 3.57 3.47
CA ALA A 258 -6.94 2.67 4.37
C ALA A 258 -5.92 3.45 5.18
N ASP A 259 -6.27 3.77 6.41
CA ASP A 259 -5.43 4.46 7.39
C ASP A 259 -4.69 3.40 8.22
N ARG A 260 -3.64 2.83 7.59
CA ARG A 260 -3.02 1.56 7.97
C ARG A 260 -2.53 1.54 9.41
N ASP A 261 -1.69 2.49 9.79
CA ASP A 261 -1.06 2.48 11.11
C ASP A 261 -2.02 2.94 12.23
N ASN A 262 -3.15 3.57 11.88
CA ASN A 262 -4.28 3.81 12.78
C ASN A 262 -5.26 2.63 12.82
N LYS A 263 -5.03 1.57 12.05
CA LYS A 263 -5.81 0.32 12.02
C LYS A 263 -7.30 0.58 11.77
N ARG A 264 -7.60 1.34 10.71
CA ARG A 264 -8.99 1.70 10.36
C ARG A 264 -9.14 1.99 8.87
N ILE A 265 -10.39 1.94 8.39
CA ILE A 265 -10.82 2.57 7.15
C ILE A 265 -11.57 3.85 7.52
N GLN A 266 -11.24 4.97 6.90
CA GLN A 266 -12.03 6.19 6.99
C GLN A 266 -12.79 6.43 5.69
N VAL A 267 -14.01 6.95 5.78
CA VAL A 267 -14.88 7.24 4.64
C VAL A 267 -15.15 8.74 4.58
N PHE A 268 -14.97 9.31 3.40
CA PHE A 268 -15.17 10.73 3.11
C PHE A 268 -16.16 10.89 1.95
N ASP A 269 -16.73 12.07 1.81
CA ASP A 269 -17.36 12.46 0.56
C ASP A 269 -16.29 12.86 -0.49
N ALA A 270 -16.75 13.16 -1.71
CA ALA A 270 -15.88 13.57 -2.82
C ALA A 270 -15.11 14.90 -2.56
N ASN A 271 -15.48 15.66 -1.54
CA ASN A 271 -14.86 16.92 -1.14
C ASN A 271 -13.96 16.78 0.10
N GLY A 272 -13.71 15.54 0.54
CA GLY A 272 -12.86 15.28 1.70
C GLY A 272 -13.54 15.49 3.05
N THR A 273 -14.87 15.65 3.10
CA THR A 273 -15.61 15.75 4.36
C THR A 273 -15.71 14.37 4.99
N PHE A 274 -15.26 14.22 6.23
CA PHE A 274 -15.34 12.97 6.97
C PHE A 274 -16.81 12.53 7.18
N LYS A 275 -17.12 11.27 6.89
CA LYS A 275 -18.45 10.68 7.06
C LYS A 275 -18.49 9.66 8.20
N THR A 276 -17.61 8.68 8.16
CA THR A 276 -17.54 7.59 9.15
C THR A 276 -16.17 6.90 9.11
N GLN A 277 -15.97 5.95 10.03
CA GLN A 277 -14.79 5.09 10.04
C GLN A 277 -15.15 3.69 10.49
N PHE A 278 -14.42 2.70 9.98
CA PHE A 278 -14.53 1.30 10.37
C PHE A 278 -13.25 0.86 11.07
N ARG A 279 -13.43 0.34 12.28
CA ARG A 279 -12.37 -0.27 13.09
C ARG A 279 -12.50 -1.79 13.01
N ASN A 280 -11.62 -2.53 13.67
CA ASN A 280 -11.60 -4.00 13.64
C ASN A 280 -11.28 -4.58 12.25
N VAL A 281 -10.51 -3.83 11.45
CA VAL A 281 -10.03 -4.24 10.13
C VAL A 281 -8.55 -4.66 10.14
N GLY A 282 -7.90 -4.64 11.31
CA GLY A 282 -6.46 -4.90 11.44
C GLY A 282 -5.62 -3.78 10.82
N SER A 283 -4.53 -4.14 10.17
CA SER A 283 -3.61 -3.23 9.47
C SER A 283 -3.93 -3.17 7.96
N PRO A 284 -4.86 -2.30 7.50
CA PRO A 284 -5.29 -2.30 6.11
C PRO A 284 -4.21 -1.72 5.19
N SER A 285 -3.53 -2.58 4.42
CA SER A 285 -2.59 -2.15 3.38
C SER A 285 -3.29 -2.05 2.03
N ALA A 286 -3.95 -3.10 1.59
CA ALA A 286 -4.70 -3.14 0.34
C ALA A 286 -6.20 -3.01 0.61
N ILE A 287 -6.87 -2.23 -0.22
CA ILE A 287 -8.33 -2.20 -0.28
C ILE A 287 -8.79 -2.24 -1.73
N CYS A 288 -9.86 -2.98 -1.99
CA CYS A 288 -10.45 -3.10 -3.31
C CYS A 288 -11.97 -3.03 -3.23
N MET A 289 -12.56 -2.17 -4.05
CA MET A 289 -14.01 -2.01 -4.20
C MET A 289 -14.50 -2.81 -5.41
N THR A 290 -15.46 -3.74 -5.20
CA THR A 290 -16.04 -4.45 -6.34
C THR A 290 -16.86 -3.50 -7.22
N PRO A 291 -16.90 -3.73 -8.55
CA PRO A 291 -17.73 -2.93 -9.44
C PRO A 291 -19.22 -3.28 -9.31
N GLY A 292 -20.08 -2.46 -9.93
CA GLY A 292 -21.51 -2.69 -10.03
C GLY A 292 -22.33 -2.07 -8.91
N PRO A 293 -23.65 -2.35 -8.85
CA PRO A 293 -24.56 -1.70 -7.92
C PRO A 293 -24.49 -2.27 -6.50
N ASN A 294 -24.12 -3.54 -6.35
CA ASN A 294 -23.98 -4.23 -5.07
C ASN A 294 -22.50 -4.39 -4.74
N GLN A 295 -21.90 -3.35 -4.18
CA GLN A 295 -20.48 -3.31 -3.94
C GLN A 295 -20.07 -3.90 -2.60
N PHE A 296 -18.93 -4.57 -2.60
CA PHE A 296 -18.20 -5.01 -1.41
C PHE A 296 -16.83 -4.35 -1.36
N LEU A 297 -16.33 -4.15 -0.18
CA LEU A 297 -14.95 -3.73 0.08
C LEU A 297 -14.16 -4.94 0.57
N TYR A 298 -13.10 -5.31 -0.15
CA TYR A 298 -12.09 -6.22 0.35
C TYR A 298 -10.97 -5.44 1.01
N VAL A 299 -10.56 -5.90 2.20
CA VAL A 299 -9.58 -5.21 3.05
C VAL A 299 -8.55 -6.22 3.54
N SER A 300 -7.28 -5.99 3.26
CA SER A 300 -6.23 -6.82 3.85
C SER A 300 -5.99 -6.44 5.30
N ASN A 301 -5.88 -7.44 6.18
CA ASN A 301 -5.22 -7.31 7.48
C ASN A 301 -3.78 -7.80 7.29
N SER A 302 -2.91 -6.92 6.79
CA SER A 302 -1.56 -7.30 6.40
C SER A 302 -0.66 -7.46 7.62
N ASN A 303 0.01 -8.60 7.70
CA ASN A 303 1.04 -8.84 8.69
C ASN A 303 2.25 -7.91 8.49
N PRO A 304 3.01 -7.64 9.56
CA PRO A 304 4.25 -6.87 9.46
C PRO A 304 5.26 -7.53 8.50
N PRO A 305 6.11 -6.76 7.80
CA PRO A 305 7.01 -7.29 6.78
C PRO A 305 7.97 -8.39 7.24
N ASN A 306 8.24 -8.48 8.52
CA ASN A 306 9.21 -9.44 9.10
C ASN A 306 8.56 -10.43 10.06
N ASN A 307 7.24 -10.54 10.07
CA ASN A 307 6.55 -11.45 10.98
C ASN A 307 5.32 -12.07 10.28
N LEU A 308 5.33 -13.39 10.16
CA LEU A 308 4.24 -14.20 9.60
C LEU A 308 3.51 -15.03 10.68
N ASP A 309 3.66 -14.71 11.96
CA ASP A 309 3.06 -15.47 13.06
C ASP A 309 1.57 -15.10 13.27
N TYR A 310 1.13 -13.96 12.76
CA TYR A 310 -0.22 -13.45 12.96
C TYR A 310 -0.67 -12.54 11.81
N ASP A 311 -1.95 -12.20 11.78
CA ASP A 311 -2.61 -11.44 10.72
C ASP A 311 -2.59 -12.20 9.37
N GLY A 312 -2.55 -11.50 8.23
CA GLY A 312 -2.50 -12.13 6.90
C GLY A 312 -3.87 -12.52 6.36
N GLU A 313 -4.97 -12.12 7.01
CA GLU A 313 -6.31 -12.34 6.50
C GLU A 313 -6.75 -11.24 5.53
N ILE A 314 -7.72 -11.59 4.70
CA ILE A 314 -8.46 -10.62 3.88
C ILE A 314 -9.92 -10.64 4.34
N LEU A 315 -10.46 -9.47 4.63
CA LEU A 315 -11.84 -9.26 5.03
C LEU A 315 -12.70 -8.92 3.82
N LYS A 316 -13.93 -9.47 3.75
CA LYS A 316 -14.98 -9.02 2.85
C LYS A 316 -16.00 -8.23 3.65
N MET A 317 -16.29 -6.98 3.26
CA MET A 317 -17.12 -6.05 3.99
C MET A 317 -18.21 -5.46 3.10
N THR A 318 -19.34 -5.13 3.70
CA THR A 318 -20.35 -4.24 3.10
C THR A 318 -19.95 -2.77 3.30
N LEU A 319 -20.51 -1.86 2.51
CA LEU A 319 -20.10 -0.45 2.53
C LEU A 319 -20.55 0.32 3.78
N ASP A 320 -21.43 -0.25 4.58
CA ASP A 320 -21.81 0.25 5.91
C ASP A 320 -20.87 -0.20 7.03
N GLY A 321 -19.82 -0.98 6.68
CA GLY A 321 -18.77 -1.42 7.59
C GLY A 321 -19.00 -2.78 8.24
N ARG A 322 -20.07 -3.51 7.91
CA ARG A 322 -20.33 -4.87 8.41
C ARG A 322 -19.38 -5.86 7.72
N ILE A 323 -18.61 -6.60 8.49
CA ILE A 323 -17.74 -7.65 8.00
C ILE A 323 -18.58 -8.89 7.68
N VAL A 324 -18.58 -9.31 6.41
CA VAL A 324 -19.29 -10.50 5.91
C VAL A 324 -18.54 -11.77 6.31
N GLY A 325 -17.22 -11.72 6.24
CA GLY A 325 -16.34 -12.80 6.63
C GLY A 325 -14.88 -12.50 6.28
N LYS A 326 -14.02 -13.45 6.59
CA LYS A 326 -12.58 -13.39 6.31
C LYS A 326 -12.10 -14.66 5.63
N PHE A 327 -10.92 -14.59 5.02
CA PHE A 327 -10.23 -15.75 4.47
C PHE A 327 -8.73 -15.54 4.47
N GLY A 328 -7.99 -16.66 4.45
CA GLY A 328 -6.54 -16.66 4.50
C GLY A 328 -5.97 -16.53 5.92
N ARG A 329 -4.66 -16.62 6.00
CA ARG A 329 -3.85 -16.47 7.20
C ARG A 329 -2.41 -16.15 6.79
N ALA A 330 -1.58 -15.76 7.73
CA ALA A 330 -0.16 -15.54 7.50
C ALA A 330 0.57 -16.84 7.12
N GLY A 331 1.52 -16.76 6.20
CA GLY A 331 2.38 -17.87 5.81
C GLY A 331 2.88 -17.82 4.36
N HIS A 332 3.50 -18.91 3.93
CA HIS A 332 4.15 -19.05 2.63
C HIS A 332 3.46 -20.01 1.65
N LEU A 333 2.53 -20.83 2.13
CA LEU A 333 1.84 -21.82 1.32
C LEU A 333 0.69 -21.19 0.53
N LEU A 334 0.11 -21.93 -0.42
CA LEU A 334 -1.15 -21.53 -1.05
C LEU A 334 -2.24 -21.36 0.03
N LYS A 335 -3.09 -20.35 -0.15
CA LYS A 335 -4.10 -19.91 0.83
C LYS A 335 -3.52 -19.21 2.07
N GLU A 336 -2.22 -19.04 2.15
CA GLU A 336 -1.55 -18.22 3.15
C GLU A 336 -1.01 -16.96 2.48
N PHE A 337 -0.90 -15.87 3.22
CA PHE A 337 -0.48 -14.58 2.68
C PHE A 337 0.72 -14.03 3.46
N GLY A 338 1.70 -13.55 2.70
CA GLY A 338 2.90 -12.89 3.21
C GLY A 338 2.93 -11.42 2.84
N SER A 339 2.40 -10.56 3.72
CA SER A 339 2.25 -9.11 3.49
C SER A 339 1.45 -8.80 2.22
N THR A 340 0.14 -9.05 2.28
CA THR A 340 -0.80 -8.65 1.23
C THR A 340 -0.69 -7.16 0.98
N HIS A 341 -0.23 -6.79 -0.20
CA HIS A 341 0.07 -5.42 -0.55
C HIS A 341 -0.95 -4.83 -1.54
N GLU A 342 -1.56 -5.70 -2.38
CA GLU A 342 -2.60 -5.33 -3.32
C GLU A 342 -3.64 -6.43 -3.47
N ILE A 343 -4.87 -6.00 -3.78
CA ILE A 343 -6.01 -6.86 -4.12
C ILE A 343 -6.66 -6.28 -5.37
N ASP A 344 -6.77 -7.07 -6.44
CA ASP A 344 -7.70 -6.79 -7.54
C ASP A 344 -8.98 -7.59 -7.33
N CYS A 345 -10.12 -6.92 -7.32
CA CYS A 345 -11.44 -7.50 -7.11
C CYS A 345 -12.44 -7.12 -8.21
N ARG A 346 -11.97 -6.93 -9.44
CA ARG A 346 -12.83 -6.62 -10.59
C ARG A 346 -13.98 -7.61 -10.76
N LYS A 347 -13.79 -8.85 -10.29
CA LYS A 347 -14.86 -9.84 -10.13
C LYS A 347 -15.04 -10.15 -8.65
N GLU A 348 -16.26 -10.07 -8.15
CA GLU A 348 -16.56 -10.13 -6.71
C GLU A 348 -15.96 -11.33 -5.98
N ASN A 349 -16.01 -12.55 -6.57
CA ASN A 349 -15.56 -13.77 -5.92
C ASN A 349 -14.31 -14.38 -6.59
N GLU A 350 -13.67 -13.65 -7.47
CA GLU A 350 -12.42 -14.02 -8.15
C GLU A 350 -11.43 -12.85 -7.96
N LEU A 351 -10.46 -13.03 -7.08
CA LEU A 351 -9.51 -11.98 -6.71
C LEU A 351 -8.11 -12.33 -7.19
N LEU A 352 -7.30 -11.31 -7.45
CA LEU A 352 -5.84 -11.45 -7.52
C LEU A 352 -5.23 -10.75 -6.32
N VAL A 353 -4.33 -11.44 -5.63
CA VAL A 353 -3.68 -10.94 -4.41
C VAL A 353 -2.18 -10.87 -4.63
N GLY A 354 -1.63 -9.67 -4.52
CA GLY A 354 -0.19 -9.40 -4.60
C GLY A 354 0.47 -9.43 -3.23
N GLU A 355 1.58 -10.18 -3.14
CA GLU A 355 2.31 -10.42 -1.90
C GLU A 355 3.77 -9.97 -2.02
N VAL A 356 4.18 -9.11 -1.07
CA VAL A 356 5.55 -8.58 -1.05
C VAL A 356 6.54 -9.60 -0.50
N ILE A 357 6.21 -10.28 0.59
CA ILE A 357 7.13 -11.25 1.21
C ILE A 357 7.28 -12.52 0.37
N ASN A 358 6.19 -13.00 -0.21
CA ASN A 358 6.17 -14.26 -0.94
C ASN A 358 6.51 -14.12 -2.44
N TRP A 359 6.70 -12.90 -2.92
CA TRP A 359 7.09 -12.60 -4.31
C TRP A 359 6.18 -13.23 -5.36
N ARG A 360 4.88 -13.22 -5.12
CA ARG A 360 3.91 -13.90 -5.99
C ARG A 360 2.57 -13.18 -6.10
N ILE A 361 1.78 -13.62 -7.06
CA ILE A 361 0.36 -13.33 -7.18
C ILE A 361 -0.42 -14.63 -7.00
N GLN A 362 -1.36 -14.65 -6.06
CA GLN A 362 -2.35 -15.72 -5.95
C GLN A 362 -3.66 -15.30 -6.59
N LYS A 363 -4.25 -16.20 -7.38
CA LYS A 363 -5.64 -16.10 -7.79
C LYS A 363 -6.50 -16.82 -6.75
N ILE A 364 -7.47 -16.11 -6.21
CA ILE A 364 -8.38 -16.57 -5.15
C ILE A 364 -9.77 -16.75 -5.73
N LEU A 365 -10.38 -17.89 -5.45
CA LEU A 365 -11.74 -18.23 -5.85
C LEU A 365 -12.59 -18.45 -4.58
N LEU A 366 -13.35 -17.42 -4.19
CA LEU A 366 -14.23 -17.53 -3.03
C LEU A 366 -15.44 -18.43 -3.38
N LYS A 367 -15.76 -19.32 -2.46
CA LYS A 367 -16.93 -20.18 -2.58
C LYS A 367 -18.14 -19.50 -1.93
N PRO A 368 -19.34 -19.62 -2.54
CA PRO A 368 -20.54 -19.13 -1.87
C PRO A 368 -20.68 -19.82 -0.52
N ALA A 369 -21.16 -19.08 0.49
CA ALA A 369 -21.51 -19.69 1.76
C ALA A 369 -22.46 -20.85 1.48
N GLN A 370 -22.13 -22.04 1.98
CA GLN A 370 -23.06 -23.17 1.89
C GLN A 370 -24.29 -22.75 2.67
N GLY A 371 -25.39 -22.54 1.94
CA GLY A 371 -26.66 -22.26 2.57
C GLY A 371 -26.97 -23.39 3.55
N THR A 372 -27.18 -23.03 4.80
CA THR A 372 -27.89 -23.90 5.73
C THR A 372 -29.30 -24.06 5.15
N ASN A 373 -29.54 -25.20 4.50
CA ASN A 373 -30.89 -25.64 4.11
C ASN A 373 -31.78 -25.77 5.34
#